data_b1313fe3f3fb74257d8605b86463d9f5
#
_entry.id   b1313fe3f3fb74257d8605b86463d9f5
#
_cell.length_a   1.000
_cell.length_b   1.000
_cell.length_c   1.000
_cell.angle_alpha   90.00
_cell.angle_beta   90.00
_cell.angle_gamma   90.00
#
_symmetry.space_group_name_H-M   'P 1'
#
loop_
_entity.id
_entity.type
_entity.pdbx_description
1 polymer ?
#
loop_
_entity_poly.entity_id
_entity_poly.type
_entity_poly.pdbx_seq_one_letter_code
_entity_poly.pdbx_strand_id
1 'polypeptide(L)'
;IIYLTPEDFTNTKKLFDILKVPYYTAPDEAEKFCAQLCIKGLVDAVLSDDTDLIAYNTPTILSKMDTQTDNCTLITSDNLLNHLNFTKEQLIDLCIMCGTDYNTNINKVGPHTAYKLLAEHQNIEKIGSNTKHDISILNHERGRQLFTEFKDCDIKYIDYCGIPDFDELESFIAQFNITINMEQLRKNFGQEIILLED
;
A
#
# COMPACT_ATOMS: atom_id res chain seq x y z
N ILE A 1 -7.97 3.23 -23.50
CA ILE A 1 -7.67 2.38 -22.31
C ILE A 1 -6.53 1.46 -22.73
N ILE A 2 -5.40 1.50 -22.04
CA ILE A 2 -4.28 0.58 -22.25
C ILE A 2 -4.49 -0.59 -21.28
N TYR A 3 -4.54 -1.81 -21.82
CA TYR A 3 -4.61 -3.02 -21.01
C TYR A 3 -3.23 -3.62 -20.89
N LEU A 4 -2.83 -3.98 -19.67
CA LEU A 4 -1.60 -4.72 -19.45
C LEU A 4 -1.72 -6.15 -19.95
N THR A 5 -0.68 -6.62 -20.61
CA THR A 5 -0.58 -7.97 -21.17
C THR A 5 0.34 -8.84 -20.32
N PRO A 6 0.29 -10.17 -20.43
CA PRO A 6 1.28 -11.05 -19.78
C PRO A 6 2.73 -10.74 -20.17
N GLU A 7 2.95 -10.21 -21.37
CA GLU A 7 4.27 -9.79 -21.84
C GLU A 7 4.79 -8.58 -21.08
N ASP A 8 3.92 -7.61 -20.75
CA ASP A 8 4.29 -6.43 -19.96
C ASP A 8 4.80 -6.84 -18.58
N PHE A 9 4.13 -7.79 -17.92
CA PHE A 9 4.60 -8.34 -16.64
C PHE A 9 5.93 -9.07 -16.76
N THR A 10 6.14 -9.83 -17.85
CA THR A 10 7.40 -10.53 -18.11
C THR A 10 8.54 -9.53 -18.32
N ASN A 11 8.31 -8.50 -19.11
CA ASN A 11 9.30 -7.45 -19.38
C ASN A 11 9.61 -6.64 -18.13
N THR A 12 8.61 -6.36 -17.29
CA THR A 12 8.81 -5.66 -16.01
C THR A 12 9.68 -6.49 -15.06
N LYS A 13 9.43 -7.79 -14.94
CA LYS A 13 10.26 -8.69 -14.12
C LYS A 13 11.69 -8.76 -14.64
N LYS A 14 11.88 -8.86 -15.97
CA LYS A 14 13.20 -8.84 -16.59
C LYS A 14 13.92 -7.51 -16.31
N LEU A 15 13.22 -6.39 -16.36
CA LEU A 15 13.78 -5.09 -16.01
C LEU A 15 14.26 -5.07 -14.54
N PHE A 16 13.47 -5.60 -13.61
CA PHE A 16 13.86 -5.70 -12.21
C PHE A 16 15.07 -6.61 -12.00
N ASP A 17 15.15 -7.73 -12.73
CA ASP A 17 16.33 -8.62 -12.69
C ASP A 17 17.61 -7.90 -13.16
N ILE A 18 17.52 -7.10 -14.22
CA ILE A 18 18.63 -6.28 -14.75
C ILE A 18 19.01 -5.19 -13.75
N LEU A 19 18.02 -4.52 -13.16
CA LEU A 19 18.22 -3.47 -12.17
C LEU A 19 18.62 -3.99 -10.79
N LYS A 20 18.60 -5.31 -10.59
CA LYS A 20 18.82 -5.97 -9.28
C LYS A 20 17.86 -5.47 -8.21
N VAL A 21 16.62 -5.14 -8.61
CA VAL A 21 15.54 -4.78 -7.70
C VAL A 21 14.78 -6.06 -7.32
N PRO A 22 14.74 -6.45 -6.04
CA PRO A 22 13.99 -7.62 -5.63
C PRO A 22 12.48 -7.38 -5.83
N TYR A 23 11.78 -8.41 -6.30
CA TYR A 23 10.34 -8.38 -6.46
C TYR A 23 9.71 -9.70 -6.04
N TYR A 24 8.46 -9.64 -5.63
CA TYR A 24 7.70 -10.80 -5.17
C TYR A 24 6.33 -10.83 -5.83
N THR A 25 5.82 -12.03 -6.07
CA THR A 25 4.44 -12.19 -6.54
C THR A 25 3.55 -12.39 -5.32
N ALA A 26 2.63 -11.44 -5.10
CA ALA A 26 1.68 -11.54 -4.02
C ALA A 26 0.73 -12.75 -4.21
N PRO A 27 0.39 -13.49 -3.14
CA PRO A 27 -0.56 -14.61 -3.21
C PRO A 27 -2.01 -14.15 -3.42
N ASP A 28 -2.30 -12.89 -3.12
CA ASP A 28 -3.56 -12.17 -3.27
C ASP A 28 -3.28 -10.76 -3.83
N GLU A 29 -3.84 -9.75 -3.19
CA GLU A 29 -3.61 -8.34 -3.50
C GLU A 29 -2.22 -7.89 -3.06
N ALA A 30 -1.58 -7.06 -3.89
CA ALA A 30 -0.22 -6.59 -3.64
C ALA A 30 -0.16 -5.70 -2.39
N GLU A 31 -1.13 -4.80 -2.20
CA GLU A 31 -1.24 -3.90 -1.05
C GLU A 31 -1.34 -4.67 0.26
N LYS A 32 -2.18 -5.71 0.28
CA LYS A 32 -2.33 -6.61 1.44
C LYS A 32 -1.02 -7.31 1.78
N PHE A 33 -0.30 -7.78 0.75
CA PHE A 33 0.98 -8.45 0.94
C PHE A 33 2.06 -7.48 1.45
N CYS A 34 2.14 -6.26 0.90
CA CYS A 34 3.02 -5.21 1.39
C CYS A 34 2.72 -4.84 2.85
N ALA A 35 1.43 -4.68 3.20
CA ALA A 35 1.01 -4.45 4.57
C ALA A 35 1.49 -5.57 5.52
N GLN A 36 1.33 -6.84 5.11
CA GLN A 36 1.77 -8.00 5.88
C GLN A 36 3.29 -7.99 6.12
N LEU A 37 4.10 -7.65 5.10
CA LEU A 37 5.55 -7.56 5.24
C LEU A 37 5.95 -6.47 6.24
N CYS A 38 5.28 -5.32 6.18
CA CYS A 38 5.52 -4.22 7.11
C CYS A 38 5.08 -4.57 8.55
N ILE A 39 3.92 -5.22 8.73
CA ILE A 39 3.44 -5.70 10.03
C ILE A 39 4.41 -6.73 10.64
N LYS A 40 5.03 -7.58 9.82
CA LYS A 40 6.04 -8.54 10.27
C LYS A 40 7.42 -7.91 10.53
N GLY A 41 7.61 -6.61 10.26
CA GLY A 41 8.89 -5.91 10.41
C GLY A 41 9.94 -6.37 9.40
N LEU A 42 9.52 -6.90 8.25
CA LEU A 42 10.42 -7.30 7.16
C LEU A 42 10.76 -6.13 6.24
N VAL A 43 9.95 -5.08 6.28
CA VAL A 43 10.19 -3.77 5.67
C VAL A 43 9.78 -2.67 6.65
N ASP A 44 10.42 -1.51 6.58
CA ASP A 44 10.18 -0.38 7.49
C ASP A 44 8.91 0.40 7.15
N ALA A 45 8.57 0.47 5.86
CA ALA A 45 7.41 1.20 5.37
C ALA A 45 6.89 0.62 4.05
N VAL A 46 5.66 0.96 3.70
CA VAL A 46 5.05 0.69 2.39
C VAL A 46 4.88 2.00 1.64
N LEU A 47 5.45 2.12 0.45
CA LEU A 47 5.26 3.26 -0.45
C LEU A 47 4.10 2.96 -1.40
N SER A 48 2.96 3.61 -1.19
CA SER A 48 1.80 3.53 -2.07
C SER A 48 0.83 4.68 -1.82
N ASP A 49 0.04 5.02 -2.83
CA ASP A 49 -1.08 5.96 -2.72
C ASP A 49 -2.41 5.25 -2.45
N ASP A 50 -2.40 3.92 -2.35
CA ASP A 50 -3.58 3.14 -2.04
C ASP A 50 -3.99 3.29 -0.57
N THR A 51 -5.23 3.72 -0.35
CA THR A 51 -5.78 3.95 0.97
C THR A 51 -6.19 2.68 1.71
N ASP A 52 -6.29 1.54 1.04
CA ASP A 52 -6.60 0.25 1.68
C ASP A 52 -5.50 -0.19 2.64
N LEU A 53 -4.27 0.30 2.47
CA LEU A 53 -3.19 0.13 3.45
C LEU A 53 -3.55 0.61 4.85
N ILE A 54 -4.43 1.62 4.97
CA ILE A 54 -4.96 2.10 6.25
C ILE A 54 -5.85 1.03 6.89
N ALA A 55 -6.72 0.42 6.09
CA ALA A 55 -7.62 -0.64 6.55
C ALA A 55 -6.87 -1.92 6.97
N TYR A 56 -5.76 -2.25 6.30
CA TYR A 56 -4.83 -3.32 6.71
C TYR A 56 -4.04 -2.97 7.99
N ASN A 57 -4.20 -1.76 8.50
CA ASN A 57 -3.47 -1.25 9.68
C ASN A 57 -1.95 -1.36 9.50
N THR A 58 -1.47 -1.00 8.32
CA THR A 58 -0.05 -0.95 7.98
C THR A 58 0.68 -0.01 8.93
N PRO A 59 1.76 -0.44 9.62
CA PRO A 59 2.45 0.37 10.62
C PRO A 59 2.92 1.71 10.10
N THR A 60 3.56 1.72 8.91
CA THR A 60 4.13 2.92 8.29
C THR A 60 3.82 2.94 6.80
N ILE A 61 3.21 4.02 6.34
CA ILE A 61 2.87 4.25 4.94
C ILE A 61 3.54 5.54 4.48
N LEU A 62 4.23 5.48 3.34
CA LEU A 62 4.71 6.63 2.59
C LEU A 62 3.80 6.84 1.39
N SER A 63 3.27 8.03 1.21
CA SER A 63 2.30 8.36 0.16
C SER A 63 2.63 9.71 -0.47
N LYS A 64 2.10 9.97 -1.64
CA LYS A 64 2.26 11.25 -2.38
C LYS A 64 3.73 11.65 -2.53
N MET A 65 4.53 10.70 -3.01
CA MET A 65 5.93 10.97 -3.28
C MET A 65 6.09 11.98 -4.41
N ASP A 66 6.73 13.10 -4.11
CA ASP A 66 7.11 14.12 -5.11
C ASP A 66 8.60 13.99 -5.39
N THR A 67 8.94 13.44 -6.55
CA THR A 67 10.33 13.25 -6.99
C THR A 67 11.04 14.54 -7.39
N GLN A 68 10.34 15.68 -7.46
CA GLN A 68 10.97 16.98 -7.74
C GLN A 68 11.46 17.67 -6.47
N THR A 69 10.76 17.44 -5.37
CA THR A 69 11.05 18.07 -4.07
C THR A 69 11.58 17.08 -3.03
N ASP A 70 11.67 15.80 -3.39
CA ASP A 70 12.05 14.69 -2.51
C ASP A 70 11.20 14.61 -1.22
N ASN A 71 9.94 15.03 -1.31
CA ASN A 71 9.00 14.99 -0.20
C ASN A 71 7.99 13.85 -0.37
N CYS A 72 7.54 13.31 0.75
CA CYS A 72 6.42 12.38 0.81
C CYS A 72 5.55 12.65 2.04
N THR A 73 4.34 12.10 2.05
CA THR A 73 3.47 12.10 3.21
C THR A 73 3.72 10.83 4.02
N LEU A 74 4.14 10.98 5.26
CA LEU A 74 4.29 9.88 6.22
C LEU A 74 3.00 9.72 7.02
N ILE A 75 2.44 8.50 7.01
CA ILE A 75 1.29 8.11 7.82
C ILE A 75 1.72 6.91 8.68
N THR A 76 1.59 7.04 10.00
CA THR A 76 1.79 5.91 10.91
C THR A 76 0.46 5.49 11.52
N SER A 77 0.24 4.19 11.64
CA SER A 77 -0.98 3.63 12.22
C SER A 77 -1.23 4.19 13.64
N ASP A 78 -0.20 4.25 14.47
CA ASP A 78 -0.33 4.73 15.85
C ASP A 78 -0.75 6.20 15.91
N ASN A 79 -0.15 7.07 15.09
CA ASN A 79 -0.54 8.48 15.06
C ASN A 79 -1.98 8.64 14.56
N LEU A 80 -2.38 7.85 13.58
CA LEU A 80 -3.75 7.88 13.04
C LEU A 80 -4.77 7.45 14.09
N LEU A 81 -4.55 6.31 14.77
CA LEU A 81 -5.41 5.80 15.82
C LEU A 81 -5.53 6.78 17.00
N ASN A 82 -4.40 7.34 17.42
CA ASN A 82 -4.37 8.34 18.49
C ASN A 82 -5.13 9.63 18.11
N HIS A 83 -4.94 10.11 16.86
CA HIS A 83 -5.61 11.32 16.40
C HIS A 83 -7.14 11.14 16.27
N LEU A 84 -7.57 9.97 15.80
CA LEU A 84 -8.99 9.63 15.71
C LEU A 84 -9.61 9.23 17.05
N ASN A 85 -8.78 8.88 18.03
CA ASN A 85 -9.17 8.25 19.29
C ASN A 85 -9.98 6.96 19.05
N PHE A 86 -9.49 6.13 18.13
CA PHE A 86 -10.11 4.88 17.71
C PHE A 86 -9.24 3.67 18.03
N THR A 87 -9.86 2.51 18.19
CA THR A 87 -9.19 1.22 18.14
C THR A 87 -8.93 0.80 16.69
N LYS A 88 -8.13 -0.25 16.49
CA LYS A 88 -7.88 -0.84 15.16
C LYS A 88 -9.18 -1.30 14.50
N GLU A 89 -10.06 -1.94 15.26
CA GLU A 89 -11.36 -2.42 14.79
C GLU A 89 -12.26 -1.26 14.33
N GLN A 90 -12.26 -0.17 15.09
CA GLN A 90 -13.02 1.04 14.73
C GLN A 90 -12.44 1.72 13.48
N LEU A 91 -11.12 1.67 13.29
CA LEU A 91 -10.49 2.18 12.07
C LEU A 91 -10.90 1.35 10.85
N ILE A 92 -10.91 0.02 10.96
CA ILE A 92 -11.42 -0.87 9.90
C ILE A 92 -12.89 -0.56 9.60
N ASP A 93 -13.73 -0.42 10.62
CA ASP A 93 -15.15 -0.05 10.47
C ASP A 93 -15.28 1.31 9.76
N LEU A 94 -14.43 2.28 10.09
CA LEU A 94 -14.41 3.57 9.41
C LEU A 94 -14.08 3.43 7.92
N CYS A 95 -13.05 2.64 7.59
CA CYS A 95 -12.68 2.38 6.19
C CYS A 95 -13.83 1.71 5.43
N ILE A 96 -14.48 0.71 6.00
CA ILE A 96 -15.64 0.03 5.41
C ILE A 96 -16.79 1.04 5.18
N MET A 97 -17.08 1.90 6.14
CA MET A 97 -18.12 2.92 6.01
C MET A 97 -17.76 4.04 5.01
N CYS A 98 -16.50 4.31 4.80
CA CYS A 98 -16.02 5.24 3.76
C CYS A 98 -16.12 4.66 2.35
N GLY A 99 -16.17 3.34 2.23
CA GLY A 99 -16.23 2.58 1.00
C GLY A 99 -14.90 1.91 0.67
N THR A 100 -15.03 0.67 0.28
CA THR A 100 -13.94 -0.17 -0.20
C THR A 100 -14.37 -0.84 -1.50
N ASP A 101 -13.46 -1.51 -2.17
CA ASP A 101 -13.77 -2.26 -3.39
C ASP A 101 -14.73 -3.44 -3.13
N TYR A 102 -14.98 -3.78 -1.87
CA TYR A 102 -15.77 -4.95 -1.45
C TYR A 102 -17.19 -4.63 -0.99
N ASN A 103 -17.55 -3.35 -0.85
CA ASN A 103 -18.86 -2.95 -0.33
C ASN A 103 -19.44 -1.70 -0.97
N THR A 104 -20.76 -1.53 -0.81
CA THR A 104 -21.49 -0.33 -1.20
C THR A 104 -21.62 0.59 0.02
N ASN A 105 -21.49 1.89 -0.18
CA ASN A 105 -21.60 2.87 0.89
C ASN A 105 -23.06 3.17 1.28
N ILE A 106 -23.26 3.50 2.54
CA ILE A 106 -24.56 4.01 3.03
C ILE A 106 -24.83 5.37 2.35
N ASN A 107 -26.02 5.52 1.78
CA ASN A 107 -26.39 6.76 1.12
C ASN A 107 -26.26 7.97 2.06
N LYS A 108 -25.59 9.02 1.59
CA LYS A 108 -25.30 10.27 2.32
C LYS A 108 -24.41 10.11 3.56
N VAL A 109 -23.75 8.98 3.73
CA VAL A 109 -22.73 8.78 4.76
C VAL A 109 -21.36 8.85 4.09
N GLY A 110 -20.69 9.99 4.21
CA GLY A 110 -19.28 10.16 3.82
C GLY A 110 -18.36 10.07 5.04
N PRO A 111 -17.03 10.21 4.85
CA PRO A 111 -16.03 9.98 5.90
C PRO A 111 -16.30 10.72 7.22
N HIS A 112 -16.67 11.99 7.14
CA HIS A 112 -16.97 12.80 8.34
C HIS A 112 -18.20 12.30 9.12
N THR A 113 -19.25 11.86 8.40
CA THR A 113 -20.47 11.30 9.03
C THR A 113 -20.16 9.92 9.60
N ALA A 114 -19.40 9.08 8.87
CA ALA A 114 -18.97 7.76 9.34
C ALA A 114 -18.15 7.88 10.64
N TYR A 115 -17.18 8.80 10.68
CA TYR A 115 -16.40 9.07 11.89
C TYR A 115 -17.29 9.44 13.09
N LYS A 116 -18.23 10.37 12.92
CA LYS A 116 -19.14 10.78 14.01
C LYS A 116 -20.01 9.64 14.51
N LEU A 117 -20.55 8.84 13.60
CA LEU A 117 -21.38 7.68 13.94
C LEU A 117 -20.57 6.64 14.73
N LEU A 118 -19.33 6.35 14.31
CA LEU A 118 -18.48 5.41 15.03
C LEU A 118 -18.00 5.97 16.37
N ALA A 119 -17.69 7.25 16.48
CA ALA A 119 -17.35 7.88 17.75
C ALA A 119 -18.49 7.80 18.75
N GLU A 120 -19.74 7.94 18.31
CA GLU A 120 -20.95 7.87 19.17
C GLU A 120 -21.36 6.43 19.48
N HIS A 121 -21.38 5.55 18.48
CA HIS A 121 -21.96 4.21 18.60
C HIS A 121 -20.93 3.08 18.71
N GLN A 122 -19.64 3.36 18.48
CA GLN A 122 -18.49 2.48 18.65
C GLN A 122 -18.27 1.42 17.55
N ASN A 123 -19.28 0.85 16.94
CA ASN A 123 -19.18 -0.12 15.85
C ASN A 123 -20.39 -0.08 14.92
N ILE A 124 -20.26 -0.72 13.75
CA ILE A 124 -21.28 -0.73 12.70
C ILE A 124 -22.60 -1.35 13.19
N GLU A 125 -22.55 -2.44 13.98
CA GLU A 125 -23.75 -3.12 14.47
C GLU A 125 -24.59 -2.22 15.40
N LYS A 126 -23.92 -1.45 16.26
CA LYS A 126 -24.63 -0.49 17.12
C LYS A 126 -25.19 0.69 16.32
N ILE A 127 -24.52 1.11 15.24
CA ILE A 127 -25.09 2.10 14.32
C ILE A 127 -26.39 1.59 13.71
N GLY A 128 -26.40 0.34 13.20
CA GLY A 128 -27.61 -0.28 12.66
C GLY A 128 -28.75 -0.42 13.66
N SER A 129 -28.40 -0.73 14.93
CA SER A 129 -29.41 -0.90 16.00
C SER A 129 -29.96 0.41 16.53
N ASN A 130 -29.14 1.47 16.57
CA ASN A 130 -29.49 2.74 17.24
C ASN A 130 -29.90 3.86 16.26
N THR A 131 -29.75 3.63 14.95
CA THR A 131 -30.07 4.62 13.93
C THR A 131 -30.97 4.04 12.85
N LYS A 132 -31.35 4.87 11.86
CA LYS A 132 -32.12 4.43 10.69
C LYS A 132 -31.24 4.05 9.50
N HIS A 133 -29.92 3.97 9.68
CA HIS A 133 -29.03 3.60 8.60
C HIS A 133 -29.13 2.12 8.30
N ASP A 134 -29.28 1.78 7.03
CA ASP A 134 -29.21 0.39 6.57
C ASP A 134 -27.74 -0.02 6.45
N ILE A 135 -27.28 -0.83 7.40
CA ILE A 135 -25.91 -1.35 7.44
C ILE A 135 -25.73 -2.64 6.62
N SER A 136 -26.82 -3.25 6.15
CA SER A 136 -26.75 -4.55 5.45
C SER A 136 -25.94 -4.47 4.15
N ILE A 137 -25.91 -3.30 3.52
CA ILE A 137 -25.17 -3.06 2.27
C ILE A 137 -23.66 -2.97 2.46
N LEU A 138 -23.18 -2.80 3.70
CA LEU A 138 -21.75 -2.65 3.99
C LEU A 138 -20.96 -3.96 3.92
N ASN A 139 -21.66 -5.11 4.00
CA ASN A 139 -20.98 -6.42 4.06
C ASN A 139 -19.79 -6.44 5.04
N HIS A 140 -19.97 -5.76 6.17
CA HIS A 140 -18.88 -5.39 7.08
C HIS A 140 -18.18 -6.58 7.74
N GLU A 141 -18.89 -7.68 8.00
CA GLU A 141 -18.26 -8.90 8.52
C GLU A 141 -17.22 -9.44 7.54
N ARG A 142 -17.60 -9.52 6.25
CA ARG A 142 -16.68 -9.94 5.20
C ARG A 142 -15.55 -8.93 4.99
N GLY A 143 -15.87 -7.63 5.04
CA GLY A 143 -14.88 -6.54 4.98
C GLY A 143 -13.82 -6.69 6.07
N ARG A 144 -14.24 -6.87 7.34
CA ARG A 144 -13.31 -7.09 8.46
C ARG A 144 -12.42 -8.31 8.24
N GLN A 145 -12.99 -9.44 7.79
CA GLN A 145 -12.20 -10.64 7.46
C GLN A 145 -11.13 -10.35 6.41
N LEU A 146 -11.48 -9.65 5.33
CA LEU A 146 -10.55 -9.31 4.25
C LEU A 146 -9.38 -8.45 4.75
N PHE A 147 -9.63 -7.53 5.68
CA PHE A 147 -8.60 -6.64 6.21
C PHE A 147 -7.79 -7.24 7.38
N THR A 148 -8.25 -8.33 8.01
CA THR A 148 -7.57 -8.93 9.17
C THR A 148 -6.96 -10.29 8.89
N GLU A 149 -7.46 -11.04 7.91
CA GLU A 149 -6.97 -12.38 7.59
C GLU A 149 -5.88 -12.31 6.51
N PHE A 150 -4.64 -12.58 6.89
CA PHE A 150 -3.51 -12.65 5.98
C PHE A 150 -3.19 -14.10 5.64
N LYS A 151 -2.83 -14.37 4.39
CA LYS A 151 -2.27 -15.68 4.01
C LYS A 151 -0.88 -15.85 4.58
N ASP A 152 -0.51 -17.09 4.85
CA ASP A 152 0.86 -17.39 5.28
C ASP A 152 1.88 -16.92 4.23
N CYS A 153 2.95 -16.33 4.75
CA CYS A 153 4.07 -15.84 3.97
C CYS A 153 5.36 -16.39 4.55
N ASP A 154 6.06 -17.19 3.75
CA ASP A 154 7.32 -17.84 4.14
C ASP A 154 8.54 -16.91 3.97
N ILE A 155 8.35 -15.66 3.54
CA ILE A 155 9.44 -14.69 3.39
C ILE A 155 9.96 -14.35 4.80
N LYS A 156 11.27 -14.54 4.98
CA LYS A 156 11.96 -14.30 6.25
C LYS A 156 12.79 -13.02 6.23
N TYR A 157 13.16 -12.55 5.08
CA TYR A 157 13.91 -11.31 4.86
C TYR A 157 13.65 -10.82 3.45
N ILE A 158 13.87 -9.55 3.23
CA ILE A 158 13.79 -8.88 1.92
C ILE A 158 15.21 -8.48 1.53
N ASP A 159 15.62 -8.85 0.34
CA ASP A 159 16.92 -8.46 -0.20
C ASP A 159 16.95 -6.96 -0.51
N TYR A 160 18.11 -6.34 -0.33
CA TYR A 160 18.34 -4.99 -0.81
C TYR A 160 18.55 -4.97 -2.32
N CYS A 161 18.30 -3.81 -2.94
CA CYS A 161 18.63 -3.60 -4.34
C CYS A 161 20.13 -3.75 -4.57
N GLY A 162 20.49 -4.45 -5.65
CA GLY A 162 21.89 -4.63 -6.06
C GLY A 162 22.34 -3.51 -7.00
N ILE A 163 23.55 -3.69 -7.55
CA ILE A 163 24.09 -2.80 -8.59
C ILE A 163 23.52 -3.25 -9.95
N PRO A 164 22.87 -2.38 -10.72
CA PRO A 164 22.32 -2.70 -12.04
C PRO A 164 23.37 -3.19 -13.02
N ASP A 165 22.99 -4.11 -13.91
CA ASP A 165 23.76 -4.40 -15.13
C ASP A 165 23.43 -3.33 -16.18
N PHE A 166 24.25 -2.30 -16.24
CA PHE A 166 24.00 -1.15 -17.12
C PHE A 166 24.14 -1.47 -18.61
N ASP A 167 24.94 -2.43 -19.00
CA ASP A 167 25.15 -2.80 -20.41
C ASP A 167 23.95 -3.63 -20.89
N GLU A 168 23.45 -4.55 -20.05
CA GLU A 168 22.22 -5.28 -20.31
C GLU A 168 21.01 -4.31 -20.30
N LEU A 169 20.96 -3.35 -19.38
CA LEU A 169 19.91 -2.35 -19.31
C LEU A 169 19.81 -1.55 -20.60
N GLU A 170 20.94 -1.02 -21.10
CA GLU A 170 20.97 -0.25 -22.34
C GLU A 170 20.45 -1.07 -23.54
N SER A 171 20.89 -2.32 -23.61
CA SER A 171 20.45 -3.25 -24.66
C SER A 171 18.94 -3.59 -24.53
N PHE A 172 18.45 -3.71 -23.31
CA PHE A 172 17.04 -4.04 -23.05
C PHE A 172 16.10 -2.86 -23.39
N ILE A 173 16.39 -1.66 -22.92
CA ILE A 173 15.53 -0.50 -23.15
C ILE A 173 15.51 -0.07 -24.63
N ALA A 174 16.59 -0.31 -25.38
CA ALA A 174 16.65 -0.03 -26.81
C ALA A 174 15.56 -0.80 -27.59
N GLN A 175 15.18 -1.99 -27.14
CA GLN A 175 14.12 -2.81 -27.76
C GLN A 175 12.74 -2.13 -27.69
N PHE A 176 12.54 -1.23 -26.75
CA PHE A 176 11.30 -0.49 -26.53
C PHE A 176 11.37 0.97 -27.01
N ASN A 177 12.45 1.34 -27.70
CA ASN A 177 12.72 2.73 -28.13
C ASN A 177 12.72 3.72 -26.94
N ILE A 178 13.13 3.26 -25.75
CA ILE A 178 13.26 4.11 -24.56
C ILE A 178 14.67 4.71 -24.57
N THR A 179 14.74 6.04 -24.43
CA THR A 179 16.00 6.77 -24.33
C THR A 179 16.18 7.31 -22.93
N ILE A 180 17.26 6.94 -22.26
CA ILE A 180 17.66 7.47 -20.95
C ILE A 180 19.12 7.97 -21.02
N ASN A 181 19.45 8.92 -20.15
CA ASN A 181 20.82 9.35 -19.96
C ASN A 181 21.57 8.30 -19.11
N MET A 182 22.20 7.32 -19.77
CA MET A 182 22.93 6.25 -19.11
C MET A 182 24.10 6.75 -18.28
N GLU A 183 24.79 7.82 -18.71
CA GLU A 183 25.91 8.42 -17.96
C GLU A 183 25.44 8.97 -16.61
N GLN A 184 24.33 9.73 -16.62
CA GLN A 184 23.74 10.26 -15.41
C GLN A 184 23.22 9.15 -14.51
N LEU A 185 22.63 8.10 -15.08
CA LEU A 185 22.15 6.95 -14.33
C LEU A 185 23.29 6.21 -13.61
N ARG A 186 24.38 5.90 -14.34
CA ARG A 186 25.58 5.29 -13.76
C ARG A 186 26.18 6.15 -12.64
N LYS A 187 26.19 7.47 -12.81
CA LYS A 187 26.68 8.40 -11.80
C LYS A 187 25.81 8.38 -10.53
N ASN A 188 24.52 8.33 -10.67
CA ASN A 188 23.59 8.32 -9.53
C ASN A 188 23.76 7.03 -8.70
N PHE A 189 23.96 5.88 -9.33
CA PHE A 189 24.22 4.61 -8.63
C PHE A 189 25.65 4.49 -8.06
N GLY A 190 26.60 5.31 -8.52
CA GLY A 190 27.96 5.36 -7.99
C GLY A 190 28.14 6.30 -6.80
N GLN A 191 27.10 7.05 -6.41
CA GLN A 191 27.15 7.86 -5.19
C GLN A 191 26.87 6.97 -4.00
N GLU A 192 27.79 6.96 -3.02
CA GLU A 192 27.58 6.27 -1.73
C GLU A 192 26.30 6.78 -1.08
N ILE A 193 25.39 5.87 -0.76
CA ILE A 193 24.26 6.17 0.11
C ILE A 193 24.85 6.37 1.50
N ILE A 194 25.01 7.61 1.92
CA ILE A 194 25.39 7.94 3.30
C ILE A 194 24.14 7.67 4.14
N LEU A 195 24.08 6.52 4.79
CA LEU A 195 23.12 6.26 5.86
C LEU A 195 23.49 7.23 6.99
N LEU A 196 22.63 8.21 7.24
CA LEU A 196 22.69 9.00 8.45
C LEU A 196 22.25 8.08 9.58
N GLU A 197 23.22 7.52 10.30
CA GLU A 197 22.96 6.92 11.61
C GLU A 197 22.65 8.08 12.58
N ASP A 198 21.42 8.09 13.11
CA ASP A 198 21.00 8.95 14.20
C ASP A 198 21.48 8.39 15.56
#